data_119d11f12677839da326db61e53fc828
#
_entry.id   119d11f12677839da326db61e53fc828
#
_cell.length_a   1.000
_cell.length_b   1.000
_cell.length_c   1.000
_cell.angle_alpha   90.00
_cell.angle_beta   90.00
_cell.angle_gamma   90.00
#
_symmetry.space_group_name_H-M   'P 1'
#
loop_
_entity.id
_entity.type
_entity.pdbx_description
1 polymer ?
#
loop_
_entity_poly.entity_id
_entity_poly.type
_entity_poly.pdbx_seq_one_letter_code
_entity_poly.pdbx_strand_id
1 'polypeptide(L)'
;MFAHRGYHCIEKGIPENSLSSFRAAISHGYGIELDVHLSTDGKLVVFHDDDLSRICGRPEAVEVLPSKELQRCRLQDTTETIPLFSEVLSLVDGQVPLLIELKIPKSSLSICEKTWEALKNYNGPYMVQSFNTLGIWWFRRHAPHVLRGQLSSNLTADNLPEPWILTFIVKHLLGNVLGRPDFISYKLADLPRI
;
A
#
# COMPACT_ATOMS: atom_id res chain seq x y z
N MET A 1 12.42 -7.21 9.95
CA MET A 1 12.68 -6.74 8.57
C MET A 1 11.42 -6.93 7.77
N PHE A 2 11.04 -5.97 6.91
CA PHE A 2 9.90 -6.08 6.00
C PHE A 2 10.40 -6.25 4.56
N ALA A 3 9.78 -7.18 3.83
CA ALA A 3 9.97 -7.36 2.40
C ALA A 3 9.05 -6.37 1.66
N HIS A 4 9.63 -5.38 0.98
CA HIS A 4 8.90 -4.34 0.24
C HIS A 4 8.19 -4.97 -0.96
N ARG A 5 6.87 -4.85 -1.00
CA ARG A 5 5.96 -5.50 -1.98
C ARG A 5 6.10 -7.03 -2.02
N GLY A 6 6.41 -7.64 -0.85
CA GLY A 6 6.76 -9.04 -0.74
C GLY A 6 8.23 -9.33 -1.07
N TYR A 7 8.66 -10.58 -0.91
CA TYR A 7 10.01 -11.03 -1.25
C TYR A 7 10.06 -11.44 -2.73
N HIS A 8 9.92 -10.43 -3.59
CA HIS A 8 9.80 -10.58 -5.03
C HIS A 8 11.16 -10.74 -5.73
N CYS A 9 11.16 -11.48 -6.85
CA CYS A 9 12.32 -11.66 -7.74
C CYS A 9 11.79 -12.05 -9.13
N ILE A 10 11.71 -11.11 -10.05
CA ILE A 10 11.08 -11.33 -11.36
C ILE A 10 11.84 -12.36 -12.20
N GLU A 11 13.17 -12.46 -12.06
CA GLU A 11 13.99 -13.46 -12.74
C GLU A 11 13.62 -14.90 -12.35
N LYS A 12 12.96 -15.07 -11.19
CA LYS A 12 12.40 -16.33 -10.70
C LYS A 12 10.90 -16.45 -10.93
N GLY A 13 10.28 -15.54 -11.68
CA GLY A 13 8.85 -15.51 -11.92
C GLY A 13 8.01 -15.12 -10.69
N ILE A 14 8.61 -14.40 -9.74
CA ILE A 14 7.96 -13.93 -8.50
C ILE A 14 7.79 -12.40 -8.60
N PRO A 15 6.66 -11.89 -9.13
CA PRO A 15 6.45 -10.45 -9.27
C PRO A 15 6.13 -9.78 -7.93
N GLU A 16 6.30 -8.45 -7.87
CA GLU A 16 5.90 -7.63 -6.72
C GLU A 16 4.40 -7.72 -6.44
N ASN A 17 3.98 -7.55 -5.18
CA ASN A 17 2.59 -7.53 -4.74
C ASN A 17 1.77 -8.77 -5.21
N SER A 18 2.41 -9.94 -5.31
CA SER A 18 1.80 -11.19 -5.71
C SER A 18 1.69 -12.19 -4.55
N LEU A 19 0.80 -13.18 -4.69
CA LEU A 19 0.70 -14.25 -3.68
C LEU A 19 2.00 -15.05 -3.58
N SER A 20 2.75 -15.21 -4.67
CA SER A 20 4.05 -15.89 -4.66
C SER A 20 5.11 -15.09 -3.90
N SER A 21 5.16 -13.75 -4.04
CA SER A 21 6.10 -12.91 -3.30
C SER A 21 5.81 -12.91 -1.79
N PHE A 22 4.53 -12.99 -1.42
CA PHE A 22 4.13 -13.08 -0.01
C PHE A 22 4.45 -14.46 0.59
N ARG A 23 4.21 -15.57 -0.13
CA ARG A 23 4.69 -16.90 0.29
C ARG A 23 6.19 -16.94 0.49
N ALA A 24 6.95 -16.31 -0.41
CA ALA A 24 8.40 -16.23 -0.28
C ALA A 24 8.81 -15.41 0.96
N ALA A 25 8.15 -14.29 1.27
CA ALA A 25 8.42 -13.53 2.48
C ALA A 25 8.13 -14.34 3.74
N ILE A 26 6.98 -15.03 3.80
CA ILE A 26 6.60 -15.91 4.92
C ILE A 26 7.66 -17.00 5.14
N SER A 27 8.10 -17.68 4.08
CA SER A 27 9.08 -18.77 4.17
C SER A 27 10.43 -18.32 4.72
N HIS A 28 10.78 -17.02 4.59
CA HIS A 28 11.99 -16.42 5.14
C HIS A 28 11.76 -15.74 6.51
N GLY A 29 10.55 -15.76 7.05
CA GLY A 29 10.21 -15.09 8.31
C GLY A 29 10.25 -13.56 8.24
N TYR A 30 10.09 -12.97 7.05
CA TYR A 30 10.06 -11.52 6.86
C TYR A 30 8.63 -11.00 7.00
N GLY A 31 8.47 -9.85 7.64
CA GLY A 31 7.25 -9.08 7.52
C GLY A 31 7.01 -8.68 6.06
N ILE A 32 5.76 -8.44 5.72
CA ILE A 32 5.35 -8.06 4.37
C ILE A 32 4.91 -6.61 4.37
N GLU A 33 5.52 -5.81 3.52
CA GLU A 33 4.96 -4.53 3.11
C GLU A 33 4.21 -4.73 1.81
N LEU A 34 3.03 -4.12 1.69
CA LEU A 34 2.14 -4.23 0.54
C LEU A 34 1.27 -3.00 0.36
N ASP A 35 0.78 -2.80 -0.87
CA ASP A 35 0.00 -1.65 -1.28
C ASP A 35 -1.46 -2.04 -1.56
N VAL A 36 -2.44 -1.29 -1.06
CA VAL A 36 -3.85 -1.55 -1.32
C VAL A 36 -4.52 -0.40 -2.07
N HIS A 37 -5.34 -0.77 -3.06
CA HIS A 37 -6.25 0.11 -3.79
C HIS A 37 -7.69 -0.33 -3.61
N LEU A 38 -8.63 0.58 -3.87
CA LEU A 38 -10.07 0.30 -3.88
C LEU A 38 -10.57 0.24 -5.33
N SER A 39 -11.13 -0.89 -5.73
CA SER A 39 -11.78 -1.06 -7.04
C SER A 39 -13.15 -0.37 -7.10
N THR A 40 -13.72 -0.21 -8.31
CA THR A 40 -15.04 0.43 -8.49
C THR A 40 -16.18 -0.29 -7.77
N ASP A 41 -16.07 -1.61 -7.59
CA ASP A 41 -17.05 -2.43 -6.88
C ASP A 41 -16.77 -2.55 -5.37
N GLY A 42 -15.88 -1.68 -4.83
CA GLY A 42 -15.61 -1.55 -3.41
C GLY A 42 -14.83 -2.71 -2.80
N LYS A 43 -14.06 -3.45 -3.59
CA LYS A 43 -13.13 -4.48 -3.13
C LYS A 43 -11.73 -3.93 -3.03
N LEU A 44 -11.00 -4.36 -2.00
CA LEU A 44 -9.57 -4.06 -1.88
C LEU A 44 -8.76 -5.03 -2.71
N VAL A 45 -7.87 -4.48 -3.55
CA VAL A 45 -6.90 -5.21 -4.37
C VAL A 45 -5.48 -4.80 -3.97
N VAL A 46 -4.51 -5.71 -4.17
CA VAL A 46 -3.12 -5.44 -3.80
C VAL A 46 -2.31 -5.12 -5.05
N PHE A 47 -1.89 -3.87 -5.17
CA PHE A 47 -1.16 -3.35 -6.33
C PHE A 47 -0.50 -2.01 -5.95
N HIS A 48 0.64 -1.65 -6.58
CA HIS A 48 1.37 -0.44 -6.17
C HIS A 48 0.97 0.81 -6.96
N ASP A 49 0.97 0.73 -8.30
CA ASP A 49 0.83 1.90 -9.17
C ASP A 49 -0.63 2.35 -9.29
N ASP A 50 -0.87 3.62 -9.62
CA ASP A 50 -2.22 4.14 -9.84
C ASP A 50 -2.86 3.58 -11.11
N ASP A 51 -2.03 3.16 -12.09
CA ASP A 51 -2.45 2.54 -13.34
C ASP A 51 -1.75 1.20 -13.60
N LEU A 52 -2.25 0.45 -14.58
CA LEU A 52 -1.80 -0.90 -14.90
C LEU A 52 -0.64 -0.95 -15.90
N SER A 53 -0.12 0.21 -16.37
CA SER A 53 0.80 0.28 -17.52
C SER A 53 2.11 -0.47 -17.28
N ARG A 54 2.78 -0.19 -16.15
CA ARG A 54 4.13 -0.72 -15.87
C ARG A 54 4.13 -2.25 -15.66
N ILE A 55 3.13 -2.75 -14.95
CA ILE A 55 3.11 -4.15 -14.50
C ILE A 55 2.25 -5.02 -15.41
N CYS A 56 1.11 -4.52 -15.89
CA CYS A 56 0.13 -5.30 -16.65
C CYS A 56 0.06 -4.91 -18.14
N GLY A 57 0.80 -3.88 -18.58
CA GLY A 57 0.81 -3.42 -19.97
C GLY A 57 -0.52 -2.78 -20.42
N ARG A 58 -1.36 -2.31 -19.50
CA ARG A 58 -2.67 -1.73 -19.75
C ARG A 58 -2.70 -0.27 -19.25
N PRO A 59 -3.28 0.68 -20.00
CA PRO A 59 -3.25 2.11 -19.62
C PRO A 59 -4.30 2.51 -18.56
N GLU A 60 -5.21 1.62 -18.20
CA GLU A 60 -6.32 1.95 -17.32
C GLU A 60 -5.85 2.11 -15.87
N ALA A 61 -6.45 3.08 -15.16
CA ALA A 61 -6.24 3.23 -13.73
C ALA A 61 -6.91 2.09 -12.95
N VAL A 62 -6.29 1.71 -11.83
CA VAL A 62 -6.81 0.63 -10.96
C VAL A 62 -8.20 0.98 -10.42
N GLU A 63 -8.41 2.22 -10.01
CA GLU A 63 -9.66 2.68 -9.38
C GLU A 63 -10.87 2.73 -10.31
N VAL A 64 -10.68 2.63 -11.63
CA VAL A 64 -11.80 2.69 -12.60
C VAL A 64 -12.29 1.31 -13.04
N LEU A 65 -11.65 0.24 -12.56
CA LEU A 65 -11.98 -1.13 -12.94
C LEU A 65 -12.62 -1.90 -11.75
N PRO A 66 -13.53 -2.85 -12.05
CA PRO A 66 -14.05 -3.76 -11.04
C PRO A 66 -13.01 -4.83 -10.66
N SER A 67 -13.09 -5.33 -9.44
CA SER A 67 -12.13 -6.30 -8.90
C SER A 67 -11.96 -7.57 -9.76
N LYS A 68 -13.07 -8.06 -10.35
CA LYS A 68 -13.03 -9.24 -11.24
C LYS A 68 -12.19 -9.02 -12.50
N GLU A 69 -12.12 -7.80 -13.00
CA GLU A 69 -11.28 -7.45 -14.15
C GLU A 69 -9.82 -7.31 -13.72
N LEU A 70 -9.57 -6.64 -12.58
CA LEU A 70 -8.24 -6.52 -12.01
C LEU A 70 -7.61 -7.89 -11.73
N GLN A 71 -8.36 -8.85 -11.18
CA GLN A 71 -7.90 -10.22 -10.94
C GLN A 71 -7.56 -11.02 -12.22
N ARG A 72 -7.92 -10.53 -13.42
CA ARG A 72 -7.50 -11.11 -14.70
C ARG A 72 -6.22 -10.49 -15.25
N CYS A 73 -5.78 -9.37 -14.69
CA CYS A 73 -4.54 -8.71 -15.10
C CYS A 73 -3.34 -9.52 -14.60
N ARG A 74 -2.50 -9.98 -15.52
CA ARG A 74 -1.26 -10.67 -15.19
C ARG A 74 -0.22 -9.68 -14.70
N LEU A 75 0.51 -10.08 -13.66
CA LEU A 75 1.62 -9.32 -13.12
C LEU A 75 2.88 -9.64 -13.91
N GLN A 76 3.32 -8.68 -14.73
CA GLN A 76 4.41 -8.86 -15.67
C GLN A 76 4.16 -10.09 -16.59
N ASP A 77 5.18 -10.75 -17.08
CA ASP A 77 5.04 -11.93 -17.96
C ASP A 77 4.89 -13.25 -17.17
N THR A 78 4.21 -13.21 -16.01
CA THR A 78 4.01 -14.39 -15.16
C THR A 78 2.58 -14.93 -15.22
N THR A 79 2.30 -16.01 -14.51
CA THR A 79 0.94 -16.54 -14.29
C THR A 79 0.24 -15.91 -13.09
N GLU A 80 0.97 -15.14 -12.27
CA GLU A 80 0.40 -14.42 -11.13
C GLU A 80 -0.49 -13.27 -11.61
N THR A 81 -1.53 -12.99 -10.84
CA THR A 81 -2.50 -11.92 -11.12
C THR A 81 -2.63 -10.99 -9.93
N ILE A 82 -3.27 -9.83 -10.11
CA ILE A 82 -3.55 -8.91 -9.01
C ILE A 82 -4.43 -9.61 -7.97
N PRO A 83 -3.96 -9.84 -6.72
CA PRO A 83 -4.74 -10.51 -5.72
C PRO A 83 -5.73 -9.57 -5.02
N LEU A 84 -6.83 -10.13 -4.49
CA LEU A 84 -7.65 -9.44 -3.51
C LEU A 84 -6.90 -9.37 -2.17
N PHE A 85 -7.12 -8.29 -1.44
CA PHE A 85 -6.54 -8.14 -0.10
C PHE A 85 -7.00 -9.26 0.86
N SER A 86 -8.25 -9.74 0.71
CA SER A 86 -8.76 -10.87 1.48
C SER A 86 -8.01 -12.17 1.22
N GLU A 87 -7.54 -12.40 -0.01
CA GLU A 87 -6.72 -13.58 -0.36
C GLU A 87 -5.35 -13.49 0.32
N VAL A 88 -4.78 -12.27 0.35
CA VAL A 88 -3.51 -12.02 1.05
C VAL A 88 -3.65 -12.22 2.55
N LEU A 89 -4.70 -11.68 3.18
CA LEU A 89 -4.96 -11.88 4.62
C LEU A 89 -5.11 -13.36 4.96
N SER A 90 -5.83 -14.12 4.13
CA SER A 90 -5.99 -15.57 4.30
C SER A 90 -4.67 -16.34 4.11
N LEU A 91 -3.82 -15.90 3.17
CA LEU A 91 -2.51 -16.52 2.94
C LEU A 91 -1.56 -16.26 4.11
N VAL A 92 -1.51 -15.01 4.60
CA VAL A 92 -0.59 -14.62 5.68
C VAL A 92 -1.02 -15.20 7.02
N ASP A 93 -2.31 -15.21 7.32
CA ASP A 93 -2.92 -15.82 8.51
C ASP A 93 -2.14 -15.59 9.81
N GLY A 94 -1.66 -14.36 10.00
CA GLY A 94 -0.92 -13.97 11.21
C GLY A 94 0.53 -14.48 11.31
N GLN A 95 1.04 -15.23 10.34
CA GLN A 95 2.38 -15.85 10.39
C GLN A 95 3.52 -14.82 10.44
N VAL A 96 3.33 -13.67 9.80
CA VAL A 96 4.29 -12.55 9.76
C VAL A 96 3.56 -11.22 9.85
N PRO A 97 4.21 -10.15 10.34
CA PRO A 97 3.58 -8.84 10.43
C PRO A 97 3.36 -8.21 9.03
N LEU A 98 2.25 -7.46 8.91
CA LEU A 98 1.89 -6.70 7.72
C LEU A 98 2.14 -5.19 7.92
N LEU A 99 2.72 -4.54 6.93
CA LEU A 99 2.79 -3.08 6.78
C LEU A 99 2.00 -2.71 5.52
N ILE A 100 0.85 -2.09 5.70
CA ILE A 100 -0.14 -1.89 4.64
C ILE A 100 -0.14 -0.43 4.21
N GLU A 101 0.30 -0.15 2.98
CA GLU A 101 0.19 1.18 2.40
C GLU A 101 -1.20 1.39 1.81
N LEU A 102 -1.86 2.48 2.22
CA LEU A 102 -3.15 2.90 1.68
C LEU A 102 -2.93 3.86 0.52
N LYS A 103 -3.25 3.43 -0.69
CA LYS A 103 -3.26 4.28 -1.90
C LYS A 103 -4.57 5.04 -1.94
N ILE A 104 -4.55 6.28 -1.45
CA ILE A 104 -5.73 7.13 -1.32
C ILE A 104 -5.76 8.10 -2.49
N PRO A 105 -6.51 7.81 -3.55
CA PRO A 105 -6.65 8.72 -4.67
C PRO A 105 -7.50 9.92 -4.24
N LYS A 106 -7.06 11.13 -4.60
CA LYS A 106 -7.79 12.38 -4.31
C LYS A 106 -8.08 12.53 -2.79
N SER A 107 -9.37 12.61 -2.41
CA SER A 107 -9.80 12.82 -1.02
C SER A 107 -10.77 11.75 -0.51
N SER A 108 -10.99 10.66 -1.25
CA SER A 108 -11.90 9.60 -0.83
C SER A 108 -11.26 8.73 0.25
N LEU A 109 -11.85 8.73 1.44
CA LEU A 109 -11.40 7.92 2.58
C LEU A 109 -12.11 6.55 2.69
N SER A 110 -12.92 6.17 1.71
CA SER A 110 -13.62 4.87 1.70
C SER A 110 -12.67 3.68 1.75
N ILE A 111 -11.47 3.81 1.19
CA ILE A 111 -10.43 2.77 1.31
C ILE A 111 -10.04 2.54 2.78
N CYS A 112 -9.98 3.58 3.61
CA CYS A 112 -9.66 3.45 5.04
C CYS A 112 -10.71 2.62 5.77
N GLU A 113 -12.00 2.91 5.52
CA GLU A 113 -13.12 2.17 6.09
C GLU A 113 -13.08 0.70 5.66
N LYS A 114 -12.93 0.45 4.35
CA LYS A 114 -12.87 -0.92 3.80
C LYS A 114 -11.66 -1.70 4.32
N THR A 115 -10.50 -1.06 4.44
CA THR A 115 -9.32 -1.69 5.02
C THR A 115 -9.54 -2.03 6.49
N TRP A 116 -10.13 -1.12 7.26
CA TRP A 116 -10.46 -1.39 8.65
C TRP A 116 -11.49 -2.52 8.79
N GLU A 117 -12.55 -2.54 7.95
CA GLU A 117 -13.52 -3.64 7.92
C GLU A 117 -12.86 -5.00 7.68
N ALA A 118 -11.86 -5.08 6.80
CA ALA A 118 -11.13 -6.31 6.52
C ALA A 118 -10.20 -6.72 7.69
N LEU A 119 -9.61 -5.75 8.38
CA LEU A 119 -8.60 -5.99 9.41
C LEU A 119 -9.16 -6.19 10.82
N LYS A 120 -10.36 -5.69 11.13
CA LYS A 120 -10.93 -5.74 12.50
C LYS A 120 -11.05 -7.16 13.09
N ASN A 121 -11.12 -8.18 12.24
CA ASN A 121 -11.18 -9.60 12.62
C ASN A 121 -9.91 -10.38 12.26
N TYR A 122 -8.87 -9.70 11.79
CA TYR A 122 -7.60 -10.33 11.46
C TYR A 122 -6.73 -10.47 12.71
N ASN A 123 -6.29 -11.69 13.00
CA ASN A 123 -5.58 -12.00 14.25
C ASN A 123 -4.05 -11.79 14.19
N GLY A 124 -3.50 -11.37 13.03
CA GLY A 124 -2.08 -11.12 12.86
C GLY A 124 -1.67 -9.70 13.25
N PRO A 125 -0.37 -9.45 13.52
CA PRO A 125 0.15 -8.11 13.72
C PRO A 125 0.16 -7.33 12.41
N TYR A 126 -0.33 -6.09 12.44
CA TYR A 126 -0.31 -5.19 11.29
C TYR A 126 -0.15 -3.73 11.67
N MET A 127 0.29 -2.94 10.71
CA MET A 127 0.37 -1.48 10.75
C MET A 127 -0.13 -0.93 9.43
N VAL A 128 -0.61 0.30 9.43
CA VAL A 128 -1.02 1.01 8.22
C VAL A 128 -0.11 2.20 7.97
N GLN A 129 0.09 2.57 6.70
CA GLN A 129 0.81 3.78 6.32
C GLN A 129 0.19 4.42 5.08
N SER A 130 0.41 5.71 4.88
CA SER A 130 -0.02 6.43 3.68
C SER A 130 0.76 7.71 3.49
N PHE A 131 0.89 8.16 2.24
CA PHE A 131 1.29 9.54 1.91
C PHE A 131 0.18 10.55 2.27
N ASN A 132 -1.08 10.12 2.20
CA ASN A 132 -2.22 10.98 2.47
C ASN A 132 -2.49 11.07 3.99
N THR A 133 -2.15 12.22 4.58
CA THR A 133 -2.37 12.48 6.01
C THR A 133 -3.82 12.34 6.46
N LEU A 134 -4.81 12.55 5.56
CA LEU A 134 -6.21 12.36 5.91
C LEU A 134 -6.54 10.90 6.20
N GLY A 135 -5.86 9.95 5.54
CA GLY A 135 -5.97 8.52 5.84
C GLY A 135 -5.44 8.21 7.25
N ILE A 136 -4.28 8.77 7.59
CA ILE A 136 -3.68 8.61 8.92
C ILE A 136 -4.60 9.23 10.00
N TRP A 137 -5.15 10.42 9.74
CA TRP A 137 -6.14 11.05 10.61
C TRP A 137 -7.40 10.20 10.77
N TRP A 138 -7.90 9.57 9.68
CA TRP A 138 -9.06 8.68 9.72
C TRP A 138 -8.81 7.52 10.70
N PHE A 139 -7.69 6.81 10.58
CA PHE A 139 -7.32 5.71 11.49
C PHE A 139 -7.15 6.18 12.92
N ARG A 140 -6.57 7.36 13.14
CA ARG A 140 -6.48 7.97 14.47
C ARG A 140 -7.85 8.12 15.14
N ARG A 141 -8.89 8.44 14.35
CA ARG A 141 -10.24 8.71 14.87
C ARG A 141 -11.10 7.46 15.04
N HIS A 142 -10.97 6.47 14.15
CA HIS A 142 -11.86 5.32 14.06
C HIS A 142 -11.22 4.01 14.54
N ALA A 143 -9.90 3.90 14.50
CA ALA A 143 -9.15 2.74 14.94
C ALA A 143 -7.84 3.17 15.68
N PRO A 144 -7.94 3.88 16.83
CA PRO A 144 -6.78 4.51 17.49
C PRO A 144 -5.72 3.53 17.99
N HIS A 145 -6.08 2.25 18.15
CA HIS A 145 -5.16 1.18 18.56
C HIS A 145 -4.31 0.64 17.41
N VAL A 146 -4.63 0.97 16.16
CA VAL A 146 -3.85 0.57 14.99
C VAL A 146 -2.64 1.49 14.86
N LEU A 147 -1.44 0.91 14.81
CA LEU A 147 -0.22 1.66 14.54
C LEU A 147 -0.27 2.23 13.11
N ARG A 148 0.03 3.51 12.99
CA ARG A 148 -0.10 4.26 11.74
C ARG A 148 1.14 5.07 11.44
N GLY A 149 1.60 4.99 10.19
CA GLY A 149 2.78 5.67 9.69
C GLY A 149 2.45 6.76 8.67
N GLN A 150 3.18 7.87 8.73
CA GLN A 150 3.21 8.84 7.65
C GLN A 150 4.32 8.50 6.68
N LEU A 151 3.95 8.24 5.43
CA LEU A 151 4.92 8.17 4.34
C LEU A 151 5.30 9.58 3.88
N SER A 152 6.57 9.78 3.61
CA SER A 152 7.08 11.04 3.07
C SER A 152 8.27 10.80 2.15
N SER A 153 8.40 11.69 1.16
CA SER A 153 9.52 11.76 0.24
C SER A 153 9.72 13.21 -0.22
N ASN A 154 10.80 13.48 -0.92
CA ASN A 154 10.99 14.78 -1.56
C ASN A 154 10.22 14.85 -2.88
N LEU A 155 8.88 14.94 -2.80
CA LEU A 155 7.96 14.99 -3.95
C LEU A 155 8.29 16.10 -4.96
N THR A 156 9.00 17.14 -4.54
CA THR A 156 9.47 18.21 -5.44
C THR A 156 10.56 17.74 -6.41
N ALA A 157 11.31 16.70 -6.05
CA ALA A 157 12.32 16.09 -6.94
C ALA A 157 11.71 15.12 -7.95
N ASP A 158 10.55 14.56 -7.65
CA ASP A 158 9.87 13.55 -8.47
C ASP A 158 8.95 14.16 -9.55
N ASN A 159 8.90 15.51 -9.70
CA ASN A 159 8.11 16.26 -10.70
C ASN A 159 6.64 15.82 -10.82
N LEU A 160 6.03 15.43 -9.72
CA LEU A 160 4.62 15.05 -9.70
C LEU A 160 3.72 16.26 -9.92
N PRO A 161 2.60 16.13 -10.67
CA PRO A 161 1.68 17.24 -11.00
C PRO A 161 0.81 17.67 -9.82
N GLU A 162 1.34 17.61 -8.60
CA GLU A 162 0.63 17.96 -7.38
C GLU A 162 0.76 19.46 -7.08
N PRO A 163 -0.25 20.10 -6.46
CA PRO A 163 -0.16 21.50 -6.01
C PRO A 163 1.04 21.70 -5.06
N TRP A 164 1.84 22.72 -5.31
CA TRP A 164 3.06 23.00 -4.54
C TRP A 164 2.84 23.08 -3.02
N ILE A 165 1.67 23.55 -2.57
CA ILE A 165 1.28 23.60 -1.15
C ILE A 165 1.21 22.17 -0.58
N LEU A 166 0.63 21.21 -1.33
CA LEU A 166 0.50 19.84 -0.87
C LEU A 166 1.87 19.17 -0.77
N THR A 167 2.72 19.35 -1.79
CA THR A 167 4.10 18.84 -1.78
C THR A 167 4.91 19.43 -0.63
N PHE A 168 4.73 20.73 -0.33
CA PHE A 168 5.36 21.39 0.81
C PHE A 168 4.90 20.80 2.15
N ILE A 169 3.59 20.58 2.34
CA ILE A 169 3.02 20.00 3.56
C ILE A 169 3.55 18.59 3.78
N VAL A 170 3.58 17.75 2.73
CA VAL A 170 4.08 16.36 2.82
C VAL A 170 5.58 16.33 3.08
N LYS A 171 6.35 17.12 2.35
CA LYS A 171 7.82 17.21 2.51
C LYS A 171 8.23 17.65 3.92
N HIS A 172 7.54 18.62 4.50
CA HIS A 172 7.83 19.14 5.83
C HIS A 172 7.04 18.48 6.95
N LEU A 173 6.32 17.40 6.65
CA LEU A 173 5.56 16.61 7.63
C LEU A 173 4.53 17.45 8.44
N LEU A 174 4.08 18.58 7.89
CA LEU A 174 3.14 19.48 8.59
C LEU A 174 1.79 18.82 8.86
N GLY A 175 1.40 17.85 8.02
CA GLY A 175 0.23 17.00 8.24
C GLY A 175 0.28 16.16 9.52
N ASN A 176 1.47 15.95 10.10
CA ASN A 176 1.63 15.13 11.30
C ASN A 176 0.92 15.72 12.54
N VAL A 177 0.69 17.02 12.57
CA VAL A 177 -0.12 17.66 13.62
C VAL A 177 -1.55 17.10 13.59
N LEU A 178 -2.11 16.85 12.39
CA LEU A 178 -3.44 16.30 12.21
C LEU A 178 -3.45 14.77 12.38
N GLY A 179 -2.57 14.08 11.66
CA GLY A 179 -2.51 12.60 11.62
C GLY A 179 -2.01 11.98 12.94
N ARG A 180 -1.06 12.64 13.60
CA ARG A 180 -0.29 12.13 14.75
C ARG A 180 0.14 10.67 14.51
N PRO A 181 1.00 10.43 13.52
CA PRO A 181 1.49 9.11 13.22
C PRO A 181 2.35 8.56 14.38
N ASP A 182 2.37 7.24 14.52
CA ASP A 182 3.20 6.55 15.50
C ASP A 182 4.63 6.35 15.00
N PHE A 183 4.80 6.36 13.65
CA PHE A 183 6.10 6.32 12.97
C PHE A 183 6.09 7.09 11.65
N ILE A 184 7.28 7.36 11.12
CA ILE A 184 7.48 8.03 9.83
C ILE A 184 8.33 7.11 8.94
N SER A 185 7.85 6.85 7.73
CA SER A 185 8.61 6.17 6.67
C SER A 185 9.07 7.21 5.65
N TYR A 186 10.38 7.47 5.59
CA TYR A 186 10.95 8.45 4.67
C TYR A 186 11.85 7.78 3.64
N LYS A 187 11.76 8.21 2.37
CA LYS A 187 12.60 7.68 1.29
C LYS A 187 14.07 7.97 1.59
N LEU A 188 14.86 6.93 1.79
CA LEU A 188 16.26 7.03 2.24
C LEU A 188 17.12 7.90 1.30
N ALA A 189 16.88 7.86 0.00
CA ALA A 189 17.60 8.64 -1.00
C ALA A 189 17.40 10.16 -0.85
N ASP A 190 16.31 10.58 -0.19
CA ASP A 190 15.92 11.99 -0.01
C ASP A 190 16.38 12.56 1.35
N LEU A 191 16.98 11.72 2.20
CA LEU A 191 17.59 12.21 3.46
C LEU A 191 18.86 12.98 3.17
N PRO A 192 19.14 14.09 3.90
CA PRO A 192 20.41 14.78 3.77
C PRO A 192 21.54 13.81 4.10
N ARG A 193 22.52 13.71 3.20
CA ARG A 193 23.75 12.98 3.48
C ARG A 193 24.54 13.78 4.52
N ILE A 194 24.71 13.19 5.69
CA ILE A 194 25.57 13.73 6.77
C ILE A 194 27.03 13.52 6.38
#